data_574237a61b7d2dc6945b189b24fb8639
#
_entry.id   574237a61b7d2dc6945b189b24fb8639
#
_cell.length_a   1.000
_cell.length_b   1.000
_cell.length_c   1.000
_cell.angle_alpha   90.00
_cell.angle_beta   90.00
_cell.angle_gamma   90.00
#
_symmetry.space_group_name_H-M   'P 1'
#
loop_
_entity.id
_entity.type
_entity.pdbx_description
1 polymer ?
#
loop_
_entity_poly.entity_id
_entity_poly.type
_entity_poly.pdbx_seq_one_letter_code
_entity_poly.pdbx_strand_id
1 'polypeptide(L)'
;MKQFIVITLLASTVLSASGQHSIDGVLSSIEANNKELQANKQLTASKKLEVKLDNNLADPSVSYVHQYGNREGMGMQGELVASQSFDFPTVYAQRSKLIKPQAVGFDRQGAEFRQQILLQAKEVCLDLV
;
A
#
# COMPACT_ATOMS: atom_id res chain seq x y z
N MET A 1 -29.88 31.49 -51.22
CA MET A 1 -29.35 30.11 -51.12
C MET A 1 -27.82 30.00 -51.10
N LYS A 2 -27.09 30.82 -51.91
CA LYS A 2 -25.61 30.76 -51.91
C LYS A 2 -24.94 31.22 -50.61
N GLN A 3 -25.55 32.15 -49.84
CA GLN A 3 -25.00 32.63 -48.55
C GLN A 3 -25.17 31.65 -47.43
N PHE A 4 -26.20 30.81 -47.43
CA PHE A 4 -26.39 29.77 -46.42
C PHE A 4 -25.37 28.60 -46.53
N ILE A 5 -24.91 28.32 -47.74
CA ILE A 5 -23.91 27.25 -48.01
C ILE A 5 -22.52 27.67 -47.47
N VAL A 6 -22.18 28.96 -47.56
CA VAL A 6 -20.90 29.49 -47.07
C VAL A 6 -20.84 29.46 -45.55
N ILE A 7 -21.95 29.77 -44.86
CA ILE A 7 -22.03 29.75 -43.40
C ILE A 7 -21.96 28.33 -42.86
N THR A 8 -22.58 27.35 -43.53
CA THR A 8 -22.50 25.93 -43.13
C THR A 8 -21.09 25.36 -43.33
N LEU A 9 -20.37 25.81 -44.36
CA LEU A 9 -19.01 25.34 -44.64
C LEU A 9 -17.99 25.92 -43.60
N LEU A 10 -18.23 27.13 -43.09
CA LEU A 10 -17.36 27.74 -42.06
C LEU A 10 -17.58 27.14 -40.67
N ALA A 11 -18.76 26.62 -40.37
CA ALA A 11 -19.09 25.99 -39.09
C ALA A 11 -18.46 24.58 -38.90
N SER A 12 -18.07 23.92 -40.01
CA SER A 12 -17.49 22.57 -39.93
C SER A 12 -15.97 22.51 -39.64
N THR A 13 -15.27 23.65 -39.65
CA THR A 13 -13.80 23.69 -39.45
C THR A 13 -13.37 23.91 -38.01
N VAL A 14 -14.29 24.09 -37.06
CA VAL A 14 -13.96 24.41 -35.66
C VAL A 14 -13.88 23.17 -34.75
N LEU A 15 -14.20 21.96 -35.26
CA LEU A 15 -14.25 20.74 -34.41
C LEU A 15 -12.95 19.93 -34.35
N SER A 16 -11.82 20.42 -34.81
CA SER A 16 -10.59 19.62 -34.87
C SER A 16 -9.47 20.05 -33.92
N ALA A 17 -9.75 20.86 -32.89
CA ALA A 17 -8.72 21.40 -31.98
C ALA A 17 -8.76 20.80 -30.56
N SER A 18 -9.19 19.54 -30.39
CA SER A 18 -9.28 18.90 -29.06
C SER A 18 -8.31 17.72 -28.89
N GLY A 19 -7.09 17.79 -29.41
CA GLY A 19 -6.15 16.67 -29.42
C GLY A 19 -4.78 16.89 -28.78
N GLN A 20 -4.50 18.04 -28.23
CA GLN A 20 -3.26 18.19 -27.45
C GLN A 20 -3.54 17.89 -25.98
N HIS A 21 -3.55 16.59 -25.65
CA HIS A 21 -3.30 16.19 -24.26
C HIS A 21 -1.92 16.72 -23.89
N SER A 22 -1.86 17.76 -23.03
CA SER A 22 -0.60 18.23 -22.50
C SER A 22 0.10 17.05 -21.80
N ILE A 23 1.41 16.95 -21.87
CA ILE A 23 2.20 15.89 -21.18
C ILE A 23 1.73 15.77 -19.72
N ASP A 24 1.43 16.88 -19.08
CA ASP A 24 0.90 16.92 -17.70
C ASP A 24 -0.45 16.19 -17.56
N GLY A 25 -1.33 16.29 -18.55
CA GLY A 25 -2.60 15.57 -18.58
C GLY A 25 -2.40 14.06 -18.70
N VAL A 26 -1.43 13.61 -19.50
CA VAL A 26 -1.06 12.20 -19.62
C VAL A 26 -0.45 11.69 -18.32
N LEU A 27 0.48 12.43 -17.72
CA LEU A 27 1.11 12.05 -16.45
C LEU A 27 0.09 11.96 -15.31
N SER A 28 -0.85 12.87 -15.21
CA SER A 28 -1.91 12.82 -14.20
C SER A 28 -2.86 11.62 -14.43
N SER A 29 -3.16 11.28 -15.67
CA SER A 29 -3.95 10.09 -16.00
C SER A 29 -3.20 8.80 -15.64
N ILE A 30 -1.90 8.73 -15.90
CA ILE A 30 -1.05 7.60 -15.48
C ILE A 30 -1.05 7.48 -13.97
N GLU A 31 -0.85 8.58 -13.25
CA GLU A 31 -0.85 8.59 -11.78
C GLU A 31 -2.16 8.05 -11.19
N ALA A 32 -3.29 8.41 -11.79
CA ALA A 32 -4.60 7.97 -11.31
C ALA A 32 -4.90 6.50 -11.64
N ASN A 33 -4.44 6.00 -12.79
CA ASN A 33 -4.88 4.71 -13.33
C ASN A 33 -3.80 3.61 -13.30
N ASN A 34 -2.54 3.93 -13.02
CA ASN A 34 -1.46 2.94 -13.02
C ASN A 34 -1.65 1.95 -11.87
N LYS A 35 -1.73 0.67 -12.23
CA LYS A 35 -1.94 -0.43 -11.26
C LYS A 35 -0.75 -0.66 -10.35
N GLU A 36 0.47 -0.40 -10.83
CA GLU A 36 1.69 -0.53 -10.02
C GLU A 36 1.74 0.55 -8.93
N LEU A 37 1.35 1.79 -9.26
CA LEU A 37 1.25 2.87 -8.26
C LEU A 37 0.19 2.56 -7.20
N GLN A 38 -0.97 2.01 -7.62
CA GLN A 38 -2.01 1.59 -6.69
C GLN A 38 -1.53 0.45 -5.78
N ALA A 39 -0.87 -0.57 -6.35
CA ALA A 39 -0.30 -1.68 -5.60
C ALA A 39 0.80 -1.22 -4.62
N ASN A 40 1.70 -0.34 -5.05
CA ASN A 40 2.74 0.22 -4.20
C ASN A 40 2.17 1.03 -3.03
N LYS A 41 1.11 1.80 -3.26
CA LYS A 41 0.40 2.53 -2.21
C LYS A 41 -0.18 1.58 -1.15
N GLN A 42 -0.79 0.48 -1.57
CA GLN A 42 -1.31 -0.54 -0.66
C GLN A 42 -0.18 -1.26 0.09
N LEU A 43 0.91 -1.59 -0.61
CA LEU A 43 2.10 -2.20 0.01
C LEU A 43 2.72 -1.28 1.07
N THR A 44 2.86 0.01 0.78
CA THR A 44 3.35 0.99 1.75
C THR A 44 2.44 1.06 2.97
N ALA A 45 1.12 1.05 2.77
CA ALA A 45 0.17 1.05 3.87
C ALA A 45 0.27 -0.23 4.73
N SER A 46 0.40 -1.42 4.11
CA SER A 46 0.55 -2.69 4.83
C SER A 46 1.85 -2.74 5.64
N LYS A 47 2.99 -2.30 5.07
CA LYS A 47 4.26 -2.22 5.80
C LYS A 47 4.20 -1.31 7.02
N LYS A 48 3.48 -0.19 6.92
CA LYS A 48 3.27 0.69 8.08
C LYS A 48 2.42 0.04 9.19
N LEU A 49 1.46 -0.80 8.83
CA LEU A 49 0.67 -1.56 9.79
C LEU A 49 1.52 -2.66 10.43
N GLU A 50 2.31 -3.38 9.64
CA GLU A 50 3.23 -4.42 10.09
C GLU A 50 4.18 -3.90 11.19
N VAL A 51 4.84 -2.78 10.94
CA VAL A 51 5.74 -2.16 11.95
C VAL A 51 5.00 -1.76 13.23
N LYS A 52 3.72 -1.40 13.15
CA LYS A 52 2.92 -1.14 14.35
C LYS A 52 2.62 -2.42 15.12
N LEU A 53 2.43 -3.55 14.42
CA LEU A 53 2.18 -4.85 15.05
C LEU A 53 3.40 -5.35 15.83
N ASP A 54 4.62 -5.01 15.43
CA ASP A 54 5.85 -5.36 16.14
C ASP A 54 5.93 -4.82 17.59
N ASN A 55 5.11 -3.83 17.90
CA ASN A 55 5.03 -3.26 19.25
C ASN A 55 3.81 -3.77 20.05
N ASN A 56 3.11 -4.77 19.57
CA ASN A 56 2.01 -5.40 20.31
C ASN A 56 2.55 -6.32 21.40
N LEU A 57 1.68 -6.61 22.36
CA LEU A 57 1.91 -7.67 23.34
C LEU A 57 2.00 -9.01 22.61
N ALA A 58 2.85 -9.90 23.10
CA ALA A 58 2.90 -11.28 22.60
C ALA A 58 1.52 -11.94 22.80
N ASP A 59 1.14 -12.79 21.86
CA ASP A 59 -0.15 -13.48 21.93
C ASP A 59 -0.23 -14.38 23.15
N PRO A 60 -1.35 -14.39 23.90
CA PRO A 60 -1.56 -15.35 24.96
C PRO A 60 -1.67 -16.77 24.40
N SER A 61 -1.05 -17.72 25.04
CA SER A 61 -1.19 -19.12 24.68
C SER A 61 -1.96 -19.89 25.77
N VAL A 62 -2.90 -20.71 25.32
CA VAL A 62 -3.63 -21.64 26.20
C VAL A 62 -3.42 -23.05 25.66
N SER A 63 -2.91 -23.91 26.48
CA SER A 63 -2.72 -25.33 26.16
C SER A 63 -3.40 -26.22 27.18
N TYR A 64 -3.98 -27.29 26.70
CA TYR A 64 -4.52 -28.37 27.53
C TYR A 64 -3.75 -29.63 27.23
N VAL A 65 -3.15 -30.20 28.29
CA VAL A 65 -2.41 -31.45 28.22
C VAL A 65 -3.19 -32.51 28.98
N HIS A 66 -3.53 -33.59 28.30
CA HIS A 66 -4.19 -34.72 28.90
C HIS A 66 -3.23 -35.90 28.95
N GLN A 67 -2.94 -36.41 30.16
CA GLN A 67 -2.03 -37.54 30.36
C GLN A 67 -2.81 -38.76 30.87
N TYR A 68 -2.64 -39.85 30.19
CA TYR A 68 -3.17 -41.17 30.62
C TYR A 68 -2.09 -41.92 31.38
N GLY A 69 -2.44 -42.35 32.60
CA GLY A 69 -1.54 -43.24 33.36
C GLY A 69 -1.38 -44.60 32.67
N ASN A 70 -0.13 -45.03 32.50
CA ASN A 70 0.20 -46.28 31.81
C ASN A 70 0.36 -47.48 32.77
N ARG A 71 0.05 -47.34 34.06
CA ARG A 71 0.11 -48.43 35.06
C ARG A 71 -1.20 -48.47 35.83
N GLU A 72 -1.57 -49.69 36.29
CA GLU A 72 -2.69 -49.89 37.18
C GLU A 72 -2.54 -49.02 38.44
N GLY A 73 -3.56 -48.20 38.72
CA GLY A 73 -3.55 -47.23 39.83
C GLY A 73 -3.09 -45.81 39.49
N MET A 74 -2.53 -45.57 38.31
CA MET A 74 -2.28 -44.20 37.82
C MET A 74 -3.55 -43.65 37.15
N GLY A 75 -4.17 -42.66 37.77
CA GLY A 75 -5.34 -41.98 37.23
C GLY A 75 -5.03 -41.13 36.00
N MET A 76 -6.08 -40.57 35.40
CA MET A 76 -5.96 -39.54 34.35
C MET A 76 -5.64 -38.18 34.98
N GLN A 77 -4.69 -37.47 34.40
CA GLN A 77 -4.35 -36.08 34.79
C GLN A 77 -4.58 -35.15 33.61
N GLY A 78 -5.37 -34.13 33.85
CA GLY A 78 -5.56 -33.01 32.91
C GLY A 78 -4.88 -31.75 33.46
N GLU A 79 -4.08 -31.11 32.62
CA GLU A 79 -3.40 -29.83 32.95
C GLU A 79 -3.83 -28.78 31.94
N LEU A 80 -4.35 -27.65 32.45
CA LEU A 80 -4.64 -26.48 31.65
C LEU A 80 -3.58 -25.41 31.97
N VAL A 81 -2.78 -25.07 30.96
CA VAL A 81 -1.75 -24.04 31.08
C VAL A 81 -2.14 -22.83 30.25
N ALA A 82 -2.26 -21.68 30.90
CA ALA A 82 -2.40 -20.38 30.23
C ALA A 82 -1.12 -19.59 30.48
N SER A 83 -0.47 -19.12 29.42
CA SER A 83 0.76 -18.33 29.52
C SER A 83 0.66 -17.06 28.69
N GLN A 84 1.16 -15.98 29.27
CA GLN A 84 1.28 -14.67 28.65
C GLN A 84 2.67 -14.13 28.94
N SER A 85 3.43 -13.79 27.88
CA SER A 85 4.73 -13.15 28.03
C SER A 85 4.61 -11.62 27.88
N PHE A 86 5.39 -10.91 28.68
CA PHE A 86 5.47 -9.46 28.63
C PHE A 86 6.94 -9.06 28.53
N ASP A 87 7.25 -8.22 27.55
CA ASP A 87 8.54 -7.55 27.52
C ASP A 87 8.62 -6.45 28.61
N PHE A 88 9.82 -6.07 28.99
CA PHE A 88 9.98 -4.98 29.94
C PHE A 88 9.44 -3.66 29.34
N PRO A 89 8.74 -2.80 30.10
CA PRO A 89 8.05 -1.61 29.57
C PRO A 89 8.93 -0.68 28.72
N THR A 90 10.23 -0.59 29.02
CA THR A 90 11.18 0.21 28.23
C THR A 90 11.37 -0.30 26.80
N VAL A 91 11.19 -1.61 26.56
CA VAL A 91 11.28 -2.22 25.21
C VAL A 91 10.17 -1.69 24.33
N TYR A 92 8.94 -1.66 24.84
CA TYR A 92 7.80 -1.08 24.12
C TYR A 92 8.00 0.40 23.81
N ALA A 93 8.55 1.15 24.78
CA ALA A 93 8.86 2.58 24.59
C ALA A 93 9.93 2.80 23.52
N GLN A 94 10.97 1.97 23.45
CA GLN A 94 12.00 2.06 22.42
C GLN A 94 11.48 1.64 21.03
N ARG A 95 10.72 0.54 20.95
CA ARG A 95 10.06 0.12 19.70
C ARG A 95 9.14 1.22 19.16
N SER A 96 8.33 1.84 20.04
CA SER A 96 7.44 2.95 19.66
C SER A 96 8.19 4.14 19.04
N LYS A 97 9.40 4.45 19.53
CA LYS A 97 10.25 5.51 18.94
C LYS A 97 10.77 5.16 17.55
N LEU A 98 10.96 3.87 17.23
CA LEU A 98 11.44 3.40 15.93
C LEU A 98 10.33 3.32 14.88
N ILE A 99 9.09 3.13 15.29
CA ILE A 99 7.94 2.99 14.37
C ILE A 99 7.77 4.24 13.50
N LYS A 100 7.88 5.44 14.10
CA LYS A 100 7.69 6.70 13.37
C LYS A 100 8.70 6.90 12.23
N PRO A 101 10.03 6.82 12.48
CA PRO A 101 11.02 6.97 11.41
C PRO A 101 10.92 5.87 10.35
N GLN A 102 10.58 4.63 10.73
CA GLN A 102 10.34 3.54 9.79
C GLN A 102 9.14 3.82 8.88
N ALA A 103 8.03 4.29 9.46
CA ALA A 103 6.85 4.68 8.68
C ALA A 103 7.15 5.81 7.68
N VAL A 104 7.93 6.82 8.08
CA VAL A 104 8.41 7.88 7.19
C VAL A 104 9.33 7.32 6.09
N GLY A 105 10.17 6.34 6.42
CA GLY A 105 11.00 5.63 5.45
C GLY A 105 10.17 4.97 4.35
N PHE A 106 9.08 4.29 4.70
CA PHE A 106 8.16 3.68 3.72
C PHE A 106 7.44 4.73 2.87
N ASP A 107 7.06 5.87 3.43
CA ASP A 107 6.47 6.96 2.65
C ASP A 107 7.45 7.51 1.61
N ARG A 108 8.73 7.66 1.98
CA ARG A 108 9.78 8.10 1.05
C ARG A 108 10.01 7.08 -0.07
N GLN A 109 10.07 5.79 0.25
CA GLN A 109 10.18 4.72 -0.75
C GLN A 109 8.99 4.73 -1.72
N GLY A 110 7.78 4.91 -1.21
CA GLY A 110 6.59 5.04 -2.05
C GLY A 110 6.62 6.27 -2.96
N ALA A 111 7.10 7.41 -2.46
CA ALA A 111 7.27 8.62 -3.24
C ALA A 111 8.36 8.48 -4.31
N GLU A 112 9.48 7.83 -3.99
CA GLU A 112 10.54 7.53 -4.94
C GLU A 112 10.05 6.64 -6.08
N PHE A 113 9.35 5.56 -5.77
CA PHE A 113 8.76 4.68 -6.77
C PHE A 113 7.78 5.43 -7.70
N ARG A 114 6.93 6.30 -7.13
CA ARG A 114 6.05 7.16 -7.91
C ARG A 114 6.84 8.07 -8.87
N GLN A 115 7.91 8.70 -8.39
CA GLN A 115 8.77 9.55 -9.22
C GLN A 115 9.41 8.77 -10.37
N GLN A 116 9.89 7.55 -10.12
CA GLN A 116 10.49 6.70 -11.15
C GLN A 116 9.48 6.37 -12.27
N ILE A 117 8.26 5.97 -11.92
CA ILE A 117 7.21 5.68 -12.91
C ILE A 117 6.84 6.93 -13.73
N LEU A 118 6.69 8.09 -13.08
CA LEU A 118 6.37 9.33 -13.78
C LEU A 118 7.53 9.81 -14.67
N LEU A 119 8.78 9.60 -14.25
CA LEU A 119 9.95 9.93 -15.06
C LEU A 119 10.00 9.07 -16.33
N GLN A 120 9.84 7.74 -16.19
CA GLN A 120 9.78 6.83 -17.35
C GLN A 120 8.65 7.21 -18.30
N ALA A 121 7.47 7.52 -17.76
CA ALA A 121 6.35 7.96 -18.59
C ALA A 121 6.65 9.26 -19.33
N LYS A 122 7.33 10.21 -18.68
CA LYS A 122 7.73 11.49 -19.29
C LYS A 122 8.78 11.29 -20.38
N GLU A 123 9.76 10.41 -20.17
CA GLU A 123 10.76 10.06 -21.18
C GLU A 123 10.10 9.50 -22.44
N VAL A 124 9.18 8.53 -22.30
CA VAL A 124 8.44 7.98 -23.43
C VAL A 124 7.61 9.06 -24.15
N CYS A 125 6.96 9.98 -23.41
CA CYS A 125 6.21 11.07 -24.02
C CYS A 125 7.11 12.02 -24.82
N LEU A 126 8.34 12.27 -24.35
CA LEU A 126 9.30 13.13 -25.05
C LEU A 126 9.91 12.46 -26.29
N ASP A 127 10.10 11.15 -26.27
CA ASP A 127 10.62 10.38 -27.41
C ASP A 127 9.59 10.29 -28.56
N LEU A 128 8.32 10.52 -28.29
CA LEU A 128 7.24 10.48 -29.28
C LEU A 128 6.95 11.84 -29.93
N VAL A 129 7.57 12.92 -29.49
CA VAL A 129 7.40 14.29 -30.01
C VAL A 129 8.56 14.68 -30.89
#